data_53efb60f4f57b48072a899dfcff9908d
#
_entry.id   53efb60f4f57b48072a899dfcff9908d
#
_cell.length_a   1.000
_cell.length_b   1.000
_cell.length_c   1.000
_cell.angle_alpha   90.00
_cell.angle_beta   90.00
_cell.angle_gamma   90.00
#
_symmetry.space_group_name_H-M   'P 1'
#
loop_
_entity.id
_entity.type
_entity.pdbx_description
1 polymer ?
#
loop_
_entity_poly.entity_id
_entity_poly.type
_entity_poly.pdbx_seq_one_letter_code
_entity_poly.pdbx_strand_id
1 'polypeptide(L)'
;MLGAAVRLAIPRTRRDNVARIAGVNIPTNKRVVIALQYIHGIGAKHAKDICANVGITPERRVNELTDAEVIQIREAIDAGFTVEGDLRRQTAMNIKRLMDLGCYRGLRHRRGLPVRGQRTHTNARTRKGPAKAIAGKKK
;
A
#
# COMPACT_ATOMS: atom_id res chain seq x y z
N MET A 1 -2.13 -44.64 -45.98
CA MET A 1 -2.00 -43.16 -45.93
C MET A 1 -2.22 -42.69 -44.52
N LEU A 2 -1.14 -42.30 -43.86
CA LEU A 2 -1.10 -41.98 -42.46
C LEU A 2 -1.36 -40.49 -42.23
N GLY A 3 -2.50 -40.15 -41.60
CA GLY A 3 -2.85 -38.81 -41.22
C GLY A 3 -1.98 -38.34 -40.03
N ALA A 4 -1.12 -37.37 -40.28
CA ALA A 4 -0.32 -36.72 -39.23
C ALA A 4 -1.24 -35.87 -38.35
N ALA A 5 -1.45 -36.27 -37.11
CA ALA A 5 -2.12 -35.50 -36.09
C ALA A 5 -1.22 -34.28 -35.71
N VAL A 6 -1.62 -33.09 -36.16
CA VAL A 6 -1.05 -31.83 -35.74
C VAL A 6 -1.38 -31.66 -34.25
N ARG A 7 -0.43 -31.91 -33.38
CA ARG A 7 -0.50 -31.56 -31.95
C ARG A 7 -0.48 -30.03 -31.87
N LEU A 8 -1.64 -29.42 -31.66
CA LEU A 8 -1.77 -28.05 -31.21
C LEU A 8 -0.98 -27.89 -29.90
N ALA A 9 0.13 -27.21 -29.97
CA ALA A 9 0.89 -26.82 -28.77
C ALA A 9 -0.01 -25.90 -27.92
N ILE A 10 -0.43 -26.40 -26.77
CA ILE A 10 -1.10 -25.62 -25.74
C ILE A 10 -0.12 -24.48 -25.38
N PRO A 11 -0.50 -23.20 -25.53
CA PRO A 11 0.36 -22.12 -25.12
C PRO A 11 0.64 -22.29 -23.64
N ARG A 12 1.93 -22.44 -23.28
CA ARG A 12 2.38 -22.42 -21.90
C ARG A 12 1.74 -21.23 -21.23
N THR A 13 0.94 -21.49 -20.21
CA THR A 13 0.41 -20.50 -19.25
C THR A 13 1.44 -19.40 -19.06
N ARG A 14 1.05 -18.17 -19.42
CA ARG A 14 1.86 -16.99 -19.09
C ARG A 14 2.22 -17.11 -17.63
N ARG A 15 3.51 -17.21 -17.34
CA ARG A 15 3.99 -17.01 -15.98
C ARG A 15 3.43 -15.67 -15.58
N ASP A 16 2.59 -15.66 -14.56
CA ASP A 16 2.09 -14.40 -14.00
C ASP A 16 3.32 -13.58 -13.64
N ASN A 17 3.69 -12.64 -14.49
CA ASN A 17 4.77 -11.70 -14.22
C ASN A 17 4.28 -10.82 -13.09
N VAL A 18 4.50 -11.29 -11.86
CA VAL A 18 4.22 -10.52 -10.66
C VAL A 18 5.20 -9.36 -10.66
N ALA A 19 4.75 -8.21 -11.13
CA ALA A 19 5.56 -7.01 -11.09
C ALA A 19 5.82 -6.64 -9.62
N ARG A 20 7.09 -6.70 -9.19
CA ARG A 20 7.50 -6.28 -7.86
C ARG A 20 8.05 -4.86 -7.95
N ILE A 21 7.37 -3.90 -7.30
CA ILE A 21 7.77 -2.48 -7.28
C ILE A 21 7.89 -2.05 -5.82
N ALA A 22 8.96 -1.34 -5.46
CA ALA A 22 9.27 -0.91 -4.09
C ALA A 22 9.18 -2.06 -3.04
N GLY A 23 9.56 -3.28 -3.43
CA GLY A 23 9.46 -4.46 -2.57
C GLY A 23 8.07 -5.08 -2.43
N VAL A 24 7.04 -4.50 -3.05
CA VAL A 24 5.64 -4.97 -3.00
C VAL A 24 5.26 -5.71 -4.28
N ASN A 25 4.61 -6.85 -4.14
CA ASN A 25 4.02 -7.59 -5.25
C ASN A 25 2.71 -6.90 -5.67
N ILE A 26 2.68 -6.38 -6.88
CA ILE A 26 1.52 -5.66 -7.41
C ILE A 26 0.56 -6.63 -8.08
N PRO A 27 -0.76 -6.54 -7.81
CA PRO A 27 -1.75 -7.41 -8.42
C PRO A 27 -1.83 -7.19 -9.94
N THR A 28 -1.59 -8.24 -10.72
CA THR A 28 -1.50 -8.20 -12.18
C THR A 28 -2.84 -7.93 -12.87
N ASN A 29 -3.95 -8.33 -12.25
CA ASN A 29 -5.29 -8.21 -12.83
C ASN A 29 -5.93 -6.82 -12.64
N LYS A 30 -5.26 -5.90 -11.93
CA LYS A 30 -5.76 -4.55 -11.66
C LYS A 30 -5.23 -3.55 -12.70
N ARG A 31 -5.96 -2.42 -12.85
CA ARG A 31 -5.44 -1.26 -13.59
C ARG A 31 -4.22 -0.70 -12.88
N VAL A 32 -3.26 -0.18 -13.64
CA VAL A 32 -1.98 0.33 -13.10
C VAL A 32 -2.20 1.34 -11.98
N VAL A 33 -3.09 2.31 -12.16
CA VAL A 33 -3.42 3.32 -11.13
C VAL A 33 -3.93 2.71 -9.82
N ILE A 34 -4.72 1.65 -9.90
CA ILE A 34 -5.24 0.97 -8.70
C ILE A 34 -4.16 0.08 -8.09
N ALA A 35 -3.37 -0.57 -8.92
CA ALA A 35 -2.31 -1.46 -8.48
C ALA A 35 -1.17 -0.71 -7.75
N LEU A 36 -0.81 0.48 -8.19
CA LEU A 36 0.20 1.32 -7.52
C LEU A 36 -0.22 1.77 -6.11
N GLN A 37 -1.53 1.87 -5.84
CA GLN A 37 -2.03 2.22 -4.50
C GLN A 37 -1.83 1.12 -3.45
N TYR A 38 -1.42 -0.08 -3.84
CA TYR A 38 -1.01 -1.13 -2.89
C TYR A 38 0.33 -0.81 -2.23
N ILE A 39 1.11 0.10 -2.79
CA ILE A 39 2.38 0.57 -2.22
C ILE A 39 2.07 1.60 -1.14
N HIS A 40 2.54 1.37 0.09
CA HIS A 40 2.35 2.32 1.19
C HIS A 40 3.07 3.64 0.90
N GLY A 41 2.32 4.73 0.84
CA GLY A 41 2.80 6.07 0.48
C GLY A 41 2.31 6.56 -0.89
N ILE A 42 1.78 5.68 -1.74
CA ILE A 42 1.21 6.04 -3.02
C ILE A 42 -0.32 6.02 -2.93
N GLY A 43 -0.93 7.19 -3.03
CA GLY A 43 -2.39 7.36 -3.11
C GLY A 43 -2.87 7.52 -4.55
N ALA A 44 -4.17 7.72 -4.73
CA ALA A 44 -4.79 7.86 -6.05
C ALA A 44 -4.20 9.02 -6.88
N LYS A 45 -3.83 10.14 -6.25
CA LYS A 45 -3.20 11.27 -6.93
C LYS A 45 -1.81 10.90 -7.42
N HIS A 46 -0.94 10.44 -6.53
CA HIS A 46 0.43 10.05 -6.88
C HIS A 46 0.49 8.94 -7.92
N ALA A 47 -0.44 7.97 -7.87
CA ALA A 47 -0.54 6.93 -8.87
C ALA A 47 -0.86 7.48 -10.27
N LYS A 48 -1.74 8.49 -10.36
CA LYS A 48 -2.05 9.18 -11.62
C LYS A 48 -0.84 10.00 -12.12
N ASP A 49 -0.18 10.73 -11.22
CA ASP A 49 0.98 11.55 -11.55
C ASP A 49 2.14 10.68 -12.07
N ILE A 50 2.39 9.51 -11.46
CA ILE A 50 3.39 8.54 -11.93
C ILE A 50 3.03 8.02 -13.32
N CYS A 51 1.76 7.63 -13.53
CA CYS A 51 1.32 7.16 -14.86
C CYS A 51 1.47 8.25 -15.93
N ALA A 52 1.17 9.50 -15.60
CA ALA A 52 1.33 10.62 -16.52
C ALA A 52 2.82 10.90 -16.85
N ASN A 53 3.70 10.84 -15.87
CA ASN A 53 5.14 11.05 -16.03
C ASN A 53 5.80 9.97 -16.92
N VAL A 54 5.34 8.72 -16.78
CA VAL A 54 5.85 7.59 -17.57
C VAL A 54 5.14 7.46 -18.93
N GLY A 55 4.03 8.18 -19.13
CA GLY A 55 3.24 8.13 -20.38
C GLY A 55 2.36 6.89 -20.51
N ILE A 56 2.01 6.25 -19.40
CA ILE A 56 1.16 5.06 -19.38
C ILE A 56 -0.30 5.46 -19.20
N THR A 57 -1.18 4.90 -20.01
CA THR A 57 -2.64 5.11 -19.88
C THR A 57 -3.13 4.54 -18.56
N PRO A 58 -3.88 5.31 -17.73
CA PRO A 58 -4.32 4.87 -16.40
C PRO A 58 -5.27 3.66 -16.41
N GLU A 59 -5.96 3.43 -17.53
CA GLU A 59 -6.90 2.32 -17.73
C GLU A 59 -6.20 0.97 -17.97
N ARG A 60 -4.94 0.98 -18.38
CA ARG A 60 -4.17 -0.20 -18.75
C ARG A 60 -3.95 -1.12 -17.56
N ARG A 61 -3.95 -2.43 -17.79
CA ARG A 61 -3.73 -3.42 -16.73
C ARG A 61 -2.24 -3.71 -16.52
N VAL A 62 -1.88 -4.14 -15.32
CA VAL A 62 -0.48 -4.44 -14.96
C VAL A 62 0.10 -5.59 -15.79
N ASN A 63 -0.71 -6.58 -16.17
CA ASN A 63 -0.28 -7.71 -17.02
C ASN A 63 0.10 -7.32 -18.45
N GLU A 64 -0.30 -6.13 -18.89
CA GLU A 64 -0.01 -5.59 -20.21
C GLU A 64 1.24 -4.71 -20.24
N LEU A 65 1.84 -4.45 -19.06
CA LEU A 65 3.05 -3.64 -18.96
C LEU A 65 4.25 -4.41 -19.48
N THR A 66 5.13 -3.70 -20.17
CA THR A 66 6.44 -4.20 -20.56
C THR A 66 7.44 -4.05 -19.40
N ASP A 67 8.49 -4.86 -19.39
CA ASP A 67 9.53 -4.78 -18.36
C ASP A 67 10.22 -3.40 -18.36
N ALA A 68 10.36 -2.75 -19.51
CA ALA A 68 10.90 -1.38 -19.63
C ALA A 68 10.00 -0.36 -18.91
N GLU A 69 8.68 -0.44 -19.09
CA GLU A 69 7.72 0.44 -18.40
C GLU A 69 7.73 0.22 -16.89
N VAL A 70 7.89 -1.03 -16.44
CA VAL A 70 8.02 -1.35 -15.01
C VAL A 70 9.28 -0.72 -14.42
N ILE A 71 10.40 -0.71 -15.15
CA ILE A 71 11.64 -0.04 -14.73
C ILE A 71 11.42 1.47 -14.62
N GLN A 72 10.82 2.10 -15.63
CA GLN A 72 10.50 3.53 -15.60
C GLN A 72 9.59 3.92 -14.43
N ILE A 73 8.61 3.07 -14.08
CA ILE A 73 7.77 3.29 -12.91
C ILE A 73 8.60 3.24 -11.62
N ARG A 74 9.53 2.28 -11.50
CA ARG A 74 10.44 2.19 -10.34
C ARG A 74 11.29 3.46 -10.21
N GLU A 75 11.93 3.87 -11.27
CA GLU A 75 12.76 5.09 -11.31
C GLU A 75 11.95 6.34 -10.94
N ALA A 76 10.73 6.48 -11.45
CA ALA A 76 9.84 7.58 -11.10
C ALA A 76 9.43 7.58 -9.61
N ILE A 77 9.25 6.42 -9.02
CA ILE A 77 8.94 6.28 -7.59
C ILE A 77 10.17 6.61 -6.76
N ASP A 78 11.33 6.04 -7.09
CA ASP A 78 12.57 6.23 -6.33
C ASP A 78 13.07 7.68 -6.38
N ALA A 79 12.84 8.38 -7.49
CA ALA A 79 13.21 9.78 -7.64
C ALA A 79 12.30 10.76 -6.88
N GLY A 80 11.00 10.45 -6.76
CA GLY A 80 10.01 11.43 -6.30
C GLY A 80 9.31 11.11 -4.98
N PHE A 81 9.36 9.88 -4.50
CA PHE A 81 8.52 9.45 -3.38
C PHE A 81 9.27 8.61 -2.35
N THR A 82 9.07 8.93 -1.07
CA THR A 82 9.42 8.01 0.03
C THR A 82 8.28 7.05 0.26
N VAL A 83 8.55 5.75 0.10
CA VAL A 83 7.52 4.71 0.15
C VAL A 83 7.89 3.58 1.09
N GLU A 84 6.94 2.75 1.43
CA GLU A 84 7.06 1.51 2.19
C GLU A 84 7.94 1.61 3.45
N GLY A 85 9.08 0.93 3.47
CA GLY A 85 9.93 0.81 4.65
C GLY A 85 10.45 2.16 5.15
N ASP A 86 10.87 3.03 4.27
CA ASP A 86 11.43 4.35 4.61
C ASP A 86 10.35 5.28 5.15
N LEU A 87 9.17 5.30 4.54
CA LEU A 87 8.03 6.07 5.04
C LEU A 87 7.56 5.57 6.41
N ARG A 88 7.49 4.24 6.60
CA ARG A 88 7.12 3.65 7.89
C ARG A 88 8.15 4.01 8.97
N ARG A 89 9.45 3.94 8.66
CA ARG A 89 10.55 4.32 9.55
C ARG A 89 10.45 5.80 9.91
N GLN A 90 10.25 6.67 8.94
CA GLN A 90 10.09 8.11 9.16
C GLN A 90 8.90 8.41 10.07
N THR A 91 7.76 7.78 9.83
CA THR A 91 6.56 7.94 10.66
C THR A 91 6.81 7.47 12.09
N ALA A 92 7.46 6.32 12.27
CA ALA A 92 7.81 5.78 13.58
C ALA A 92 8.78 6.70 14.34
N MET A 93 9.80 7.22 13.65
CA MET A 93 10.75 8.18 14.24
C MET A 93 10.05 9.48 14.66
N ASN A 94 9.14 10.01 13.85
CA ASN A 94 8.38 11.21 14.19
C ASN A 94 7.52 11.00 15.44
N ILE A 95 6.85 9.85 15.56
CA ILE A 95 6.07 9.49 16.76
C ILE A 95 7.00 9.36 17.98
N LYS A 96 8.13 8.66 17.83
CA LYS A 96 9.11 8.50 18.89
C LYS A 96 9.61 9.87 19.39
N ARG A 97 9.98 10.76 18.47
CA ARG A 97 10.41 12.12 18.80
C ARG A 97 9.37 12.86 19.63
N LEU A 98 8.08 12.78 19.29
CA LEU A 98 7.01 13.40 20.07
C LEU A 98 6.91 12.80 21.48
N MET A 99 7.10 11.49 21.61
CA MET A 99 7.10 10.80 22.91
C MET A 99 8.30 11.20 23.79
N ASP A 100 9.48 11.32 23.18
CA ASP A 100 10.72 11.69 23.86
C ASP A 100 10.67 13.16 24.34
N LEU A 101 10.07 14.05 23.55
CA LEU A 101 9.82 15.44 23.93
C LEU A 101 8.78 15.60 25.06
N GLY A 102 8.06 14.54 25.44
CA GLY A 102 7.04 14.59 26.48
C GLY A 102 5.84 15.49 26.19
N CYS A 103 5.65 15.93 24.95
CA CYS A 103 4.54 16.81 24.58
C CYS A 103 3.18 16.11 24.68
N TYR A 104 2.08 16.88 24.74
CA TYR A 104 0.73 16.33 24.87
C TYR A 104 0.42 15.28 23.78
N ARG A 105 0.78 15.51 22.53
CA ARG A 105 0.60 14.53 21.43
C ARG A 105 1.39 13.25 21.68
N GLY A 106 2.62 13.36 22.18
CA GLY A 106 3.46 12.21 22.54
C GLY A 106 2.86 11.38 23.67
N LEU A 107 2.31 12.01 24.70
CA LEU A 107 1.60 11.33 25.78
C LEU A 107 0.37 10.61 25.27
N ARG A 108 -0.37 11.19 24.32
CA ARG A 108 -1.52 10.54 23.70
C ARG A 108 -1.10 9.31 22.87
N HIS A 109 0.01 9.39 22.14
CA HIS A 109 0.57 8.23 21.43
C HIS A 109 0.98 7.12 22.41
N ARG A 110 1.66 7.45 23.49
CA ARG A 110 2.09 6.49 24.53
C ARG A 110 0.91 5.76 25.17
N ARG A 111 -0.21 6.46 25.39
CA ARG A 111 -1.44 5.90 25.97
C ARG A 111 -2.35 5.19 24.97
N GLY A 112 -2.01 5.18 23.69
CA GLY A 112 -2.88 4.60 22.64
C GLY A 112 -4.20 5.35 22.45
N LEU A 113 -4.24 6.65 22.76
CA LEU A 113 -5.44 7.47 22.68
C LEU A 113 -5.42 8.36 21.41
N PRO A 114 -6.59 8.86 20.96
CA PRO A 114 -6.65 9.82 19.86
C PRO A 114 -5.78 11.04 20.12
N VAL A 115 -5.04 11.51 19.11
CA VAL A 115 -4.06 12.60 19.22
C VAL A 115 -4.52 13.93 18.65
N ARG A 116 -5.67 13.93 17.95
CA ARG A 116 -6.21 15.11 17.26
C ARG A 116 -7.43 15.73 17.96
N GLY A 117 -7.52 15.62 19.28
CA GLY A 117 -8.59 16.20 20.06
C GLY A 117 -9.95 15.52 19.98
N GLN A 118 -10.04 14.31 19.41
CA GLN A 118 -11.29 13.57 19.35
C GLN A 118 -11.80 13.23 20.77
N ARG A 119 -13.12 13.25 20.93
CA ARG A 119 -13.79 12.87 22.17
C ARG A 119 -13.51 11.40 22.52
N THR A 120 -13.15 11.15 23.77
CA THR A 120 -12.81 9.80 24.26
C THR A 120 -13.84 9.19 25.20
N HIS A 121 -14.80 9.98 25.69
CA HIS A 121 -15.81 9.49 26.62
C HIS A 121 -16.72 8.44 25.99
N THR A 122 -17.17 8.64 24.76
CA THR A 122 -18.13 7.76 24.07
C THR A 122 -17.48 6.86 23.02
N ASN A 123 -16.72 7.42 22.09
CA ASN A 123 -16.20 6.79 20.88
C ASN A 123 -14.69 6.56 20.96
N ALA A 124 -13.97 6.70 19.86
CA ALA A 124 -12.54 6.49 19.70
C ALA A 124 -12.11 5.00 19.81
N ARG A 125 -12.98 4.08 19.38
CA ARG A 125 -12.74 2.64 19.50
C ARG A 125 -11.59 2.13 18.64
N THR A 126 -11.34 2.75 17.49
CA THR A 126 -10.19 2.42 16.63
C THR A 126 -8.86 2.47 17.38
N ARG A 127 -8.69 3.46 18.28
CA ARG A 127 -7.44 3.64 19.05
C ARG A 127 -7.53 2.90 20.40
N LYS A 128 -8.67 2.89 21.08
CA LYS A 128 -8.87 2.31 22.39
C LYS A 128 -9.10 0.79 22.37
N GLY A 129 -9.45 0.24 21.21
CA GLY A 129 -9.86 -1.15 21.05
C GLY A 129 -11.33 -1.42 21.45
N PRO A 130 -11.78 -2.67 21.40
CA PRO A 130 -13.15 -3.07 21.72
C PRO A 130 -13.57 -2.61 23.12
N ALA A 131 -14.87 -2.37 23.32
CA ALA A 131 -15.41 -2.07 24.65
C ALA A 131 -15.30 -3.31 25.52
N LYS A 132 -14.68 -3.18 26.69
CA LYS A 132 -14.68 -4.23 27.73
C LYS A 132 -15.89 -4.03 28.62
N ALA A 133 -16.70 -5.07 28.77
CA ALA A 133 -17.79 -5.06 29.71
C ALA A 133 -17.21 -4.99 31.14
N ILE A 134 -17.74 -4.07 31.95
CA ILE A 134 -17.45 -4.04 33.38
C ILE A 134 -18.37 -5.07 34.02
N ALA A 135 -17.82 -6.07 34.67
CA ALA A 135 -18.61 -7.04 35.43
C ALA A 135 -19.45 -6.28 36.47
N GLY A 136 -20.77 -6.34 36.32
CA GLY A 136 -21.69 -5.77 37.32
C GLY A 136 -21.48 -6.42 38.67
N LYS A 137 -21.43 -5.65 39.75
CA LYS A 137 -21.53 -6.21 41.12
C LYS A 137 -22.80 -7.06 41.16
N LYS A 138 -22.67 -8.35 41.35
CA LYS A 138 -23.81 -9.19 41.80
C LYS A 138 -24.29 -8.60 43.14
N LYS A 139 -25.53 -8.13 43.15
CA LYS A 139 -26.25 -7.88 44.41
C LYS A 139 -26.53 -9.20 45.10
#